data_ba75851a5a1a895c56584fcc594a6d75
#
_entry.id   ba75851a5a1a895c56584fcc594a6d75
#
_cell.length_a   1.000
_cell.length_b   1.000
_cell.length_c   1.000
_cell.angle_alpha   90.00
_cell.angle_beta   90.00
_cell.angle_gamma   90.00
#
_symmetry.space_group_name_H-M   'P 1'
#
loop_
_entity.id
_entity.type
_entity.pdbx_description
1 polymer ?
#
loop_
_entity_poly.entity_id
_entity_poly.type
_entity_poly.pdbx_seq_one_letter_code
_entity_poly.pdbx_strand_id
1 'polypeptide(L)'
;MPKTRLPNSIFFVLVVVAAMQSAYYAPRIPETLGSHFGARGFVNAWQTKVAFFSTELTIIVLAMLVSFGIPRLIAAMPVSLINLPNKDFWLSPERREETFAFLRRQLAWLGCALLAFLLFVMELVFRANLHTPPQLNTAAFVPAILTFLGFTAVWIIRLVFHFSRGN
;
A
#
# COMPACT_ATOMS: atom_id res chain seq x y z
N MET A 1 -4.85 -23.86 2.36
CA MET A 1 -3.75 -23.13 1.68
C MET A 1 -4.10 -22.38 0.37
N PRO A 2 -5.27 -22.49 -0.29
CA PRO A 2 -5.52 -21.72 -1.54
C PRO A 2 -5.90 -20.25 -1.33
N LYS A 3 -6.33 -19.85 -0.14
CA LYS A 3 -6.95 -18.51 0.11
C LYS A 3 -5.98 -17.30 0.14
N THR A 4 -4.67 -17.51 0.22
CA THR A 4 -3.67 -16.43 0.17
C THR A 4 -3.04 -16.23 -1.21
N ARG A 5 -3.22 -17.16 -2.14
CA ARG A 5 -2.61 -17.09 -3.48
C ARG A 5 -3.12 -15.90 -4.28
N LEU A 6 -4.43 -15.65 -4.25
CA LEU A 6 -5.04 -14.57 -5.03
C LEU A 6 -4.49 -13.17 -4.67
N PRO A 7 -4.53 -12.69 -3.40
CA PRO A 7 -3.98 -11.38 -3.10
C PRO A 7 -2.48 -11.27 -3.37
N ASN A 8 -1.71 -12.35 -3.16
CA ASN A 8 -0.28 -12.34 -3.49
C ASN A 8 -0.06 -12.16 -5.00
N SER A 9 -0.79 -12.90 -5.84
CA SER A 9 -0.68 -12.77 -7.29
C SER A 9 -1.08 -11.37 -7.76
N ILE A 10 -2.18 -10.82 -7.22
CA ILE A 10 -2.61 -9.43 -7.53
C ILE A 10 -1.52 -8.44 -7.13
N PHE A 11 -0.93 -8.59 -5.93
CA PHE A 11 0.15 -7.71 -5.47
C PHE A 11 1.32 -7.69 -6.46
N PHE A 12 1.81 -8.85 -6.88
CA PHE A 12 2.92 -8.93 -7.82
C PHE A 12 2.56 -8.41 -9.21
N VAL A 13 1.33 -8.61 -9.67
CA VAL A 13 0.84 -7.98 -10.91
C VAL A 13 0.87 -6.46 -10.79
N LEU A 14 0.42 -5.90 -9.67
CA LEU A 14 0.48 -4.44 -9.43
C LEU A 14 1.92 -3.92 -9.40
N VAL A 15 2.87 -4.67 -8.84
CA VAL A 15 4.31 -4.30 -8.89
C VAL A 15 4.81 -4.27 -10.33
N VAL A 16 4.45 -5.26 -11.14
CA VAL A 16 4.81 -5.28 -12.57
C VAL A 16 4.19 -4.09 -13.30
N VAL A 17 2.91 -3.78 -13.02
CA VAL A 17 2.24 -2.61 -13.61
C VAL A 17 2.93 -1.31 -13.19
N ALA A 18 3.38 -1.18 -11.93
CA ALA A 18 4.15 -0.02 -11.47
C ALA A 18 5.46 0.14 -12.24
N ALA A 19 6.22 -0.96 -12.39
CA ALA A 19 7.46 -0.94 -13.18
C ALA A 19 7.21 -0.55 -14.65
N MET A 20 6.14 -1.07 -15.26
CA MET A 20 5.75 -0.72 -16.63
C MET A 20 5.33 0.75 -16.76
N GLN A 21 4.58 1.27 -15.79
CA GLN A 21 4.17 2.67 -15.75
C GLN A 21 5.40 3.58 -15.63
N SER A 22 6.31 3.31 -14.70
CA SER A 22 7.55 4.06 -14.50
C SER A 22 8.43 4.01 -15.75
N ALA A 23 8.59 2.85 -16.38
CA ALA A 23 9.34 2.69 -17.63
C ALA A 23 8.70 3.49 -18.79
N TYR A 24 7.36 3.54 -18.86
CA TYR A 24 6.63 4.31 -19.87
C TYR A 24 6.83 5.82 -19.69
N TYR A 25 6.78 6.32 -18.44
CA TYR A 25 6.86 7.76 -18.17
C TYR A 25 8.30 8.28 -18.06
N ALA A 26 9.28 7.46 -17.66
CA ALA A 26 10.67 7.89 -17.46
C ALA A 26 11.28 8.69 -18.63
N PRO A 27 11.14 8.30 -19.91
CA PRO A 27 11.67 9.09 -21.02
C PRO A 27 10.83 10.33 -21.38
N ARG A 28 9.63 10.48 -20.82
CA ARG A 28 8.64 11.49 -21.20
C ARG A 28 8.57 12.66 -20.24
N ILE A 29 8.91 12.43 -18.97
CA ILE A 29 8.89 13.47 -17.92
C ILE A 29 10.22 14.24 -17.89
N PRO A 30 10.22 15.51 -17.43
CA PRO A 30 11.41 16.32 -17.31
C PRO A 30 12.40 15.80 -16.26
N GLU A 31 13.68 16.23 -16.31
CA GLU A 31 14.71 15.83 -15.34
C GLU A 31 14.43 16.35 -13.91
N THR A 32 13.72 17.46 -13.80
CA THR A 32 13.20 17.99 -12.53
C THR A 32 11.68 18.08 -12.66
N LEU A 33 10.98 17.42 -11.77
CA LEU A 33 9.52 17.30 -11.82
C LEU A 33 8.87 17.76 -10.52
N GLY A 34 7.63 18.24 -10.62
CA GLY A 34 6.79 18.53 -9.46
C GLY A 34 6.46 17.23 -8.74
N SER A 35 6.88 17.12 -7.48
CA SER A 35 6.69 15.92 -6.66
C SER A 35 5.69 16.10 -5.54
N HIS A 36 5.45 17.34 -5.13
CA HIS A 36 4.44 17.67 -4.14
C HIS A 36 3.54 18.80 -4.66
N PHE A 37 2.23 18.66 -4.41
CA PHE A 37 1.21 19.55 -4.92
C PHE A 37 0.35 20.08 -3.77
N GLY A 38 0.09 21.38 -3.78
CA GLY A 38 -0.81 22.01 -2.81
C GLY A 38 -2.28 21.66 -3.07
N ALA A 39 -3.17 22.14 -2.18
CA ALA A 39 -4.60 21.84 -2.22
C ALA A 39 -5.29 22.26 -3.54
N ARG A 40 -4.76 23.25 -4.26
CA ARG A 40 -5.25 23.68 -5.59
C ARG A 40 -4.59 22.98 -6.75
N GLY A 41 -3.75 21.96 -6.49
CA GLY A 41 -3.03 21.19 -7.50
C GLY A 41 -1.76 21.85 -8.05
N PHE A 42 -1.37 23.02 -7.58
CA PHE A 42 -0.11 23.65 -7.99
C PHE A 42 1.09 23.03 -7.29
N VAL A 43 2.20 22.89 -8.02
CA VAL A 43 3.46 22.38 -7.48
C VAL A 43 3.97 23.31 -6.38
N ASN A 44 4.39 22.72 -5.26
CA ASN A 44 5.05 23.44 -4.17
C ASN A 44 6.37 22.77 -3.72
N ALA A 45 6.74 21.61 -4.29
CA ALA A 45 8.07 21.04 -4.16
C ALA A 45 8.47 20.28 -5.43
N TRP A 46 9.76 20.27 -5.72
CA TRP A 46 10.36 19.68 -6.90
C TRP A 46 11.40 18.63 -6.51
N GLN A 47 11.54 17.60 -7.32
CA GLN A 47 12.57 16.57 -7.16
C GLN A 47 13.25 16.29 -8.51
N THR A 48 14.48 15.80 -8.45
CA THR A 48 15.11 15.20 -9.62
C THR A 48 14.39 13.89 -9.98
N LYS A 49 14.39 13.53 -11.24
CA LYS A 49 13.83 12.28 -11.73
C LYS A 49 14.35 11.06 -10.97
N VAL A 50 15.66 11.03 -10.69
CA VAL A 50 16.28 9.94 -9.92
C VAL A 50 15.72 9.87 -8.50
N ALA A 51 15.63 11.00 -7.79
CA ALA A 51 15.08 11.03 -6.43
C ALA A 51 13.60 10.61 -6.40
N PHE A 52 12.84 11.02 -7.42
CA PHE A 52 11.42 10.67 -7.54
C PHE A 52 11.22 9.15 -7.70
N PHE A 53 11.89 8.51 -8.66
CA PHE A 53 11.79 7.06 -8.84
C PHE A 53 12.39 6.26 -7.67
N SER A 54 13.43 6.80 -7.00
CA SER A 54 13.94 6.18 -5.77
C SER A 54 12.92 6.20 -4.63
N THR A 55 12.15 7.30 -4.51
CA THR A 55 11.06 7.40 -3.54
C THR A 55 9.94 6.41 -3.87
N GLU A 56 9.53 6.31 -5.13
CA GLU A 56 8.54 5.33 -5.60
C GLU A 56 8.98 3.89 -5.28
N LEU A 57 10.21 3.53 -5.63
CA LEU A 57 10.77 2.21 -5.33
C LEU A 57 10.78 1.93 -3.82
N THR A 58 11.16 2.92 -3.01
CA THR A 58 11.16 2.80 -1.55
C THR A 58 9.76 2.51 -1.02
N ILE A 59 8.73 3.20 -1.51
CA ILE A 59 7.34 2.96 -1.09
C ILE A 59 6.88 1.55 -1.50
N ILE A 60 7.22 1.07 -2.69
CA ILE A 60 6.90 -0.29 -3.16
C ILE A 60 7.58 -1.34 -2.26
N VAL A 61 8.86 -1.14 -1.92
CA VAL A 61 9.59 -2.04 -1.00
C VAL A 61 8.97 -2.04 0.39
N LEU A 62 8.59 -0.88 0.93
CA LEU A 62 7.90 -0.78 2.21
C LEU A 62 6.53 -1.48 2.17
N ALA A 63 5.76 -1.32 1.11
CA ALA A 63 4.50 -2.04 0.91
C ALA A 63 4.71 -3.56 0.88
N MET A 64 5.78 -4.03 0.25
CA MET A 64 6.17 -5.45 0.23
C MET A 64 6.56 -5.95 1.62
N LEU A 65 7.35 -5.18 2.38
CA LEU A 65 7.72 -5.52 3.76
C LEU A 65 6.51 -5.61 4.67
N VAL A 66 5.58 -4.65 4.60
CA VAL A 66 4.33 -4.66 5.38
C VAL A 66 3.46 -5.86 5.01
N SER A 67 3.32 -6.15 3.72
CA SER A 67 2.43 -7.22 3.25
C SER A 67 2.96 -8.63 3.50
N PHE A 68 4.27 -8.82 3.43
CA PHE A 68 4.88 -10.16 3.47
C PHE A 68 5.96 -10.33 4.55
N GLY A 69 6.74 -9.29 4.86
CA GLY A 69 7.82 -9.34 5.85
C GLY A 69 7.27 -9.34 7.27
N ILE A 70 6.48 -8.33 7.62
CA ILE A 70 5.91 -8.18 8.97
C ILE A 70 5.09 -9.40 9.40
N PRO A 71 4.18 -9.98 8.58
CA PRO A 71 3.43 -11.16 8.99
C PRO A 71 4.31 -12.37 9.28
N ARG A 72 5.42 -12.55 8.55
CA ARG A 72 6.38 -13.61 8.81
C ARG A 72 7.15 -13.39 10.10
N LEU A 73 7.57 -12.14 10.33
CA LEU A 73 8.28 -11.75 11.55
C LEU A 73 7.40 -11.98 12.79
N ILE A 74 6.15 -11.51 12.77
CA ILE A 74 5.20 -11.71 13.88
C ILE A 74 4.97 -13.22 14.13
N ALA A 75 4.83 -14.04 13.09
CA ALA A 75 4.63 -15.47 13.25
C ALA A 75 5.84 -16.19 13.89
N ALA A 76 7.05 -15.65 13.73
CA ALA A 76 8.27 -16.16 14.34
C ALA A 76 8.51 -15.66 15.78
N MET A 77 7.77 -14.62 16.23
CA MET A 77 7.94 -14.06 17.57
C MET A 77 7.36 -14.98 18.65
N PRO A 78 7.92 -14.96 19.90
CA PRO A 78 7.27 -15.53 21.06
C PRO A 78 5.88 -14.93 21.30
N VAL A 79 4.90 -15.75 21.69
CA VAL A 79 3.52 -15.31 21.95
C VAL A 79 3.44 -14.20 22.98
N SER A 80 4.36 -14.20 23.96
CA SER A 80 4.45 -13.17 25.00
C SER A 80 4.67 -11.75 24.44
N LEU A 81 5.34 -11.63 23.30
CA LEU A 81 5.65 -10.35 22.64
C LEU A 81 4.55 -9.89 21.65
N ILE A 82 3.58 -10.74 21.38
CA ILE A 82 2.49 -10.40 20.47
C ILE A 82 1.39 -9.70 21.25
N ASN A 83 1.07 -8.46 20.86
CA ASN A 83 -0.06 -7.72 21.40
C ASN A 83 -1.29 -7.90 20.48
N LEU A 84 -2.18 -8.80 20.88
CA LEU A 84 -3.42 -9.11 20.17
C LEU A 84 -4.58 -9.20 21.18
N PRO A 85 -5.74 -8.58 20.91
CA PRO A 85 -6.92 -8.79 21.76
C PRO A 85 -7.26 -10.28 21.87
N ASN A 86 -7.62 -10.75 23.07
CA ASN A 86 -7.92 -12.16 23.37
C ASN A 86 -6.82 -13.13 22.85
N LYS A 87 -5.54 -12.75 23.04
CA LYS A 87 -4.39 -13.47 22.49
C LYS A 87 -4.37 -14.95 22.88
N ASP A 88 -4.78 -15.28 24.13
CA ASP A 88 -4.76 -16.65 24.63
C ASP A 88 -5.73 -17.55 23.85
N PHE A 89 -6.84 -16.99 23.37
CA PHE A 89 -7.76 -17.66 22.48
C PHE A 89 -7.23 -17.79 21.05
N TRP A 90 -6.76 -16.66 20.46
CA TRP A 90 -6.35 -16.62 19.06
C TRP A 90 -4.98 -17.25 18.81
N LEU A 91 -4.09 -17.26 19.82
CA LEU A 91 -2.74 -17.80 19.73
C LEU A 91 -2.58 -19.12 20.46
N SER A 92 -3.71 -19.79 20.84
CA SER A 92 -3.68 -21.17 21.33
C SER A 92 -3.05 -22.10 20.28
N PRO A 93 -2.40 -23.21 20.69
CA PRO A 93 -1.75 -24.14 19.78
C PRO A 93 -2.62 -24.57 18.60
N GLU A 94 -3.93 -24.73 18.83
CA GLU A 94 -4.90 -25.20 17.83
C GLU A 94 -5.26 -24.13 16.79
N ARG A 95 -5.17 -22.83 17.14
CA ARG A 95 -5.65 -21.70 16.31
C ARG A 95 -4.55 -20.82 15.73
N ARG A 96 -3.35 -20.89 16.30
CA ARG A 96 -2.24 -20.02 15.96
C ARG A 96 -1.96 -19.99 14.46
N GLU A 97 -1.92 -21.14 13.81
CA GLU A 97 -1.63 -21.22 12.37
C GLU A 97 -2.74 -20.55 11.54
N GLU A 98 -4.00 -20.79 11.88
CA GLU A 98 -5.15 -20.18 11.20
C GLU A 98 -5.17 -18.66 11.41
N THR A 99 -4.89 -18.18 12.61
CA THR A 99 -4.80 -16.76 12.96
C THR A 99 -3.72 -16.06 12.12
N PHE A 100 -2.53 -16.65 12.02
CA PHE A 100 -1.49 -16.07 11.17
C PHE A 100 -1.79 -16.18 9.67
N ALA A 101 -2.46 -17.22 9.22
CA ALA A 101 -2.91 -17.32 7.84
C ALA A 101 -3.94 -16.24 7.51
N PHE A 102 -4.86 -15.96 8.45
CA PHE A 102 -5.80 -14.85 8.33
C PHE A 102 -5.07 -13.50 8.24
N LEU A 103 -4.16 -13.20 9.17
CA LEU A 103 -3.38 -11.95 9.19
C LEU A 103 -2.58 -11.77 7.90
N ARG A 104 -1.87 -12.80 7.43
CA ARG A 104 -1.13 -12.76 6.16
C ARG A 104 -2.04 -12.37 4.99
N ARG A 105 -3.25 -12.94 4.94
CA ARG A 105 -4.22 -12.62 3.89
C ARG A 105 -4.72 -11.17 3.99
N GLN A 106 -5.01 -10.70 5.20
CA GLN A 106 -5.49 -9.33 5.43
C GLN A 106 -4.44 -8.30 5.05
N LEU A 107 -3.18 -8.49 5.43
CA LEU A 107 -2.08 -7.59 5.10
C LEU A 107 -1.73 -7.62 3.60
N ALA A 108 -1.85 -8.78 2.95
CA ALA A 108 -1.69 -8.85 1.49
C ALA A 108 -2.78 -8.06 0.74
N TRP A 109 -4.03 -8.09 1.19
CA TRP A 109 -5.11 -7.27 0.61
C TRP A 109 -4.90 -5.77 0.87
N LEU A 110 -4.44 -5.39 2.07
CA LEU A 110 -4.07 -4.00 2.36
C LEU A 110 -2.95 -3.52 1.43
N GLY A 111 -1.93 -4.35 1.23
CA GLY A 111 -0.85 -4.06 0.28
C GLY A 111 -1.33 -3.90 -1.16
N CYS A 112 -2.26 -4.73 -1.61
CA CYS A 112 -2.88 -4.56 -2.94
C CYS A 112 -3.61 -3.22 -3.05
N ALA A 113 -4.39 -2.84 -2.04
CA ALA A 113 -5.09 -1.56 -2.03
C ALA A 113 -4.13 -0.37 -2.03
N LEU A 114 -3.05 -0.46 -1.24
CA LEU A 114 -2.00 0.57 -1.20
C LEU A 114 -1.30 0.73 -2.56
N LEU A 115 -0.90 -0.39 -3.20
CA LEU A 115 -0.26 -0.33 -4.51
C LEU A 115 -1.20 0.18 -5.60
N ALA A 116 -2.47 -0.23 -5.58
CA ALA A 116 -3.45 0.27 -6.54
C ALA A 116 -3.67 1.79 -6.39
N PHE A 117 -3.74 2.27 -5.14
CA PHE A 117 -3.80 3.70 -4.84
C PHE A 117 -2.53 4.42 -5.31
N LEU A 118 -1.33 3.88 -5.01
CA LEU A 118 -0.06 4.44 -5.44
C LEU A 118 0.02 4.55 -6.97
N LEU A 119 -0.33 3.49 -7.69
CA LEU A 119 -0.37 3.49 -9.16
C LEU A 119 -1.25 4.61 -9.72
N PHE A 120 -2.43 4.78 -9.12
CA PHE A 120 -3.35 5.85 -9.53
C PHE A 120 -2.77 7.24 -9.25
N VAL A 121 -2.18 7.45 -8.07
CA VAL A 121 -1.54 8.73 -7.71
C VAL A 121 -0.35 9.01 -8.63
N MET A 122 0.50 8.01 -8.90
CA MET A 122 1.62 8.14 -9.84
C MET A 122 1.15 8.54 -11.24
N GLU A 123 0.05 7.94 -11.72
CA GLU A 123 -0.55 8.33 -13.00
C GLU A 123 -0.92 9.82 -13.02
N LEU A 124 -1.56 10.31 -11.96
CA LEU A 124 -1.91 11.72 -11.85
C LEU A 124 -0.67 12.64 -11.81
N VAL A 125 0.36 12.24 -11.07
CA VAL A 125 1.62 12.99 -10.96
C VAL A 125 2.38 12.99 -12.28
N PHE A 126 2.50 11.86 -12.95
CA PHE A 126 3.15 11.79 -14.27
C PHE A 126 2.42 12.67 -15.27
N ARG A 127 1.09 12.56 -15.37
CA ARG A 127 0.29 13.40 -16.28
C ARG A 127 0.42 14.89 -15.95
N ALA A 128 0.42 15.26 -14.66
CA ALA A 128 0.64 16.64 -14.24
C ALA A 128 1.96 17.20 -14.78
N ASN A 129 3.04 16.41 -14.73
CA ASN A 129 4.37 16.82 -15.19
C ASN A 129 4.58 16.80 -16.71
N LEU A 130 3.61 16.32 -17.47
CA LEU A 130 3.59 16.46 -18.95
C LEU A 130 3.03 17.81 -19.41
N HIS A 131 2.47 18.60 -18.49
CA HIS A 131 1.93 19.94 -18.79
C HIS A 131 2.84 21.05 -18.24
N THR A 132 2.73 22.24 -18.83
CA THR A 132 3.46 23.44 -18.41
C THR A 132 2.47 24.58 -18.18
N PRO A 133 2.31 25.09 -16.94
CA PRO A 133 2.91 24.63 -15.68
C PRO A 133 2.30 23.27 -15.23
N PRO A 134 3.06 22.47 -14.46
CA PRO A 134 2.53 21.22 -13.93
C PRO A 134 1.40 21.48 -12.93
N GLN A 135 0.28 20.77 -13.11
CA GLN A 135 -0.88 20.90 -12.21
C GLN A 135 -1.55 19.54 -12.02
N LEU A 136 -1.66 19.12 -10.75
CA LEU A 136 -2.33 17.87 -10.37
C LEU A 136 -3.86 18.02 -10.53
N ASN A 137 -4.49 17.00 -11.10
CA ASN A 137 -5.95 16.89 -11.13
C ASN A 137 -6.50 16.56 -9.72
N THR A 138 -6.78 17.59 -8.93
CA THR A 138 -7.29 17.43 -7.57
C THR A 138 -8.71 16.87 -7.54
N ALA A 139 -9.52 17.08 -8.59
CA ALA A 139 -10.86 16.52 -8.71
C ALA A 139 -10.83 14.97 -8.84
N ALA A 140 -9.75 14.41 -9.37
CA ALA A 140 -9.53 12.97 -9.41
C ALA A 140 -8.79 12.46 -8.13
N PHE A 141 -7.84 13.24 -7.61
CA PHE A 141 -7.04 12.86 -6.45
C PHE A 141 -7.87 12.77 -5.17
N VAL A 142 -8.72 13.78 -4.89
CA VAL A 142 -9.49 13.86 -3.63
C VAL A 142 -10.43 12.66 -3.45
N PRO A 143 -11.26 12.27 -4.43
CA PRO A 143 -12.07 11.06 -4.30
C PRO A 143 -11.24 9.79 -4.11
N ALA A 144 -10.10 9.68 -4.78
CA ALA A 144 -9.23 8.50 -4.67
C ALA A 144 -8.66 8.34 -3.26
N ILE A 145 -8.14 9.43 -2.67
CA ILE A 145 -7.61 9.37 -1.29
C ILE A 145 -8.73 9.12 -0.28
N LEU A 146 -9.91 9.72 -0.44
CA LEU A 146 -11.05 9.47 0.44
C LEU A 146 -11.52 8.00 0.34
N THR A 147 -11.54 7.42 -0.85
CA THR A 147 -11.86 6.01 -1.07
C THR A 147 -10.84 5.10 -0.39
N PHE A 148 -9.54 5.39 -0.54
CA PHE A 148 -8.47 4.62 0.11
C PHE A 148 -8.53 4.72 1.64
N LEU A 149 -8.75 5.93 2.18
CA LEU A 149 -8.91 6.15 3.63
C LEU A 149 -10.17 5.45 4.18
N GLY A 150 -11.29 5.53 3.48
CA GLY A 150 -12.53 4.82 3.83
C GLY A 150 -12.34 3.31 3.82
N PHE A 151 -11.69 2.76 2.78
CA PHE A 151 -11.33 1.34 2.73
C PHE A 151 -10.46 0.94 3.94
N THR A 152 -9.41 1.73 4.23
CA THR A 152 -8.49 1.44 5.33
C THR A 152 -9.19 1.50 6.68
N ALA A 153 -10.07 2.49 6.90
CA ALA A 153 -10.87 2.59 8.13
C ALA A 153 -11.79 1.38 8.31
N VAL A 154 -12.53 0.98 7.28
CA VAL A 154 -13.39 -0.22 7.31
C VAL A 154 -12.55 -1.47 7.55
N TRP A 155 -11.39 -1.58 6.91
CA TRP A 155 -10.47 -2.71 7.08
C TRP A 155 -9.98 -2.82 8.53
N ILE A 156 -9.55 -1.70 9.15
CA ILE A 156 -9.13 -1.66 10.56
C ILE A 156 -10.28 -2.07 11.48
N ILE A 157 -11.46 -1.47 11.30
CA ILE A 157 -12.64 -1.76 12.11
C ILE A 157 -12.96 -3.27 12.04
N ARG A 158 -13.01 -3.85 10.85
CA ARG A 158 -13.27 -5.29 10.67
C ARG A 158 -12.20 -6.16 11.33
N LEU A 159 -10.93 -5.76 11.27
CA LEU A 159 -9.83 -6.49 11.91
C LEU A 159 -9.97 -6.46 13.44
N VAL A 160 -10.24 -5.28 14.02
CA VAL A 160 -10.44 -5.11 15.47
C VAL A 160 -11.64 -5.91 15.93
N PHE A 161 -12.79 -5.80 15.26
CA PHE A 161 -13.99 -6.59 15.61
C PHE A 161 -13.76 -8.10 15.50
N HIS A 162 -12.98 -8.55 14.50
CA HIS A 162 -12.67 -9.97 14.39
C HIS A 162 -11.93 -10.49 15.62
N PHE A 163 -10.89 -9.77 16.07
CA PHE A 163 -10.09 -10.18 17.23
C PHE A 163 -10.75 -9.90 18.58
N SER A 164 -11.70 -8.96 18.66
CA SER A 164 -12.44 -8.69 19.89
C SER A 164 -13.53 -9.74 20.21
N ARG A 165 -13.95 -10.56 19.24
CA ARG A 165 -15.01 -11.56 19.39
C ARG A 165 -14.51 -12.95 19.81
N GLY A 166 -13.26 -13.10 20.18
CA GLY A 166 -12.69 -14.34 20.69
C GLY A 166 -13.08 -14.58 22.15
N ASN A 167 -14.29 -15.06 22.39
CA ASN A 167 -14.74 -15.66 23.65
C ASN A 167 -15.02 -17.14 23.42
#